data_d40995c5bd22161b9e88d1dea8ffdc6d
#
_entry.id   d40995c5bd22161b9e88d1dea8ffdc6d
#
_cell.length_a   1.000
_cell.length_b   1.000
_cell.length_c   1.000
_cell.angle_alpha   90.00
_cell.angle_beta   90.00
_cell.angle_gamma   90.00
#
_symmetry.space_group_name_H-M   'P 1'
#
loop_
_entity.id
_entity.type
_entity.pdbx_description
1 polymer ?
#
loop_
_entity_poly.entity_id
_entity_poly.type
_entity_poly.pdbx_seq_one_letter_code
_entity_poly.pdbx_strand_id
1 'polypeptide(L)'
;EEGDEESESYSGNAPLLGRFEANPENVGAYTASYEWRFTLGTETEPYLIRYEQDTEFTFTQAGAHSIVLYATFVNGNDTIAYTQQYWADRGPLRVNISESRLEMPNAFSPNGDGINDIYKAKSTHQSIVDFHAYIFNRWGQKLYEWTDIDGGWDGKYKGKDVAQGVYFVLVKARGADGREYDIKRDVNLLRGYTESTGTIGE
;
A
#
# COMPACT_ATOMS: atom_id res chain seq x y z
N GLU A 1 15.40 -7.65 6.77
CA GLU A 1 15.11 -7.86 5.34
C GLU A 1 14.05 -8.97 5.29
N GLU A 2 12.78 -8.60 5.03
CA GLU A 2 11.77 -9.58 4.64
C GLU A 2 12.22 -10.11 3.29
N GLY A 3 12.49 -11.42 3.22
CA GLY A 3 12.90 -12.08 1.99
C GLY A 3 11.75 -11.99 0.97
N ASP A 4 12.11 -11.79 -0.30
CA ASP A 4 11.15 -11.84 -1.41
C ASP A 4 10.48 -13.23 -1.40
N GLU A 5 9.15 -13.27 -1.21
CA GLU A 5 8.39 -14.51 -1.30
C GLU A 5 8.11 -14.82 -2.77
N GLU A 6 8.59 -15.96 -3.26
CA GLU A 6 8.27 -16.48 -4.58
C GLU A 6 6.89 -17.14 -4.53
N SER A 7 5.93 -16.63 -5.28
CA SER A 7 4.57 -17.18 -5.34
C SER A 7 3.90 -16.89 -6.68
N GLU A 8 3.10 -17.85 -7.16
CA GLU A 8 2.24 -17.68 -8.34
C GLU A 8 0.99 -16.80 -8.02
N SER A 9 0.68 -16.61 -6.74
CA SER A 9 -0.43 -15.79 -6.29
C SER A 9 -0.09 -15.07 -5.00
N TYR A 10 -0.27 -13.76 -4.99
CA TYR A 10 -0.03 -12.91 -3.84
C TYR A 10 -1.24 -12.03 -3.55
N SER A 11 -1.49 -11.72 -2.27
CA SER A 11 -2.54 -10.80 -1.85
C SER A 11 -1.99 -9.79 -0.86
N GLY A 12 -2.23 -8.50 -1.08
CA GLY A 12 -1.68 -7.45 -0.24
C GLY A 12 -2.43 -6.13 -0.33
N ASN A 13 -1.86 -5.12 0.32
CA ASN A 13 -2.38 -3.76 0.32
C ASN A 13 -1.58 -2.87 -0.64
N ALA A 14 -2.24 -1.93 -1.32
CA ALA A 14 -1.56 -0.90 -2.08
C ALA A 14 -0.97 0.19 -1.15
N PRO A 15 0.18 0.80 -1.53
CA PRO A 15 1.02 0.45 -2.67
C PRO A 15 1.82 -0.83 -2.42
N LEU A 16 1.87 -1.73 -3.40
CA LEU A 16 2.60 -3.00 -3.33
C LEU A 16 3.60 -3.07 -4.48
N LEU A 17 4.89 -3.22 -4.18
CA LEU A 17 5.92 -3.46 -5.18
C LEU A 17 5.98 -4.96 -5.52
N GLY A 18 5.74 -5.31 -6.78
CA GLY A 18 5.96 -6.63 -7.35
C GLY A 18 7.23 -6.65 -8.21
N ARG A 19 8.03 -7.70 -8.09
CA ARG A 19 9.18 -7.98 -8.95
C ARG A 19 8.92 -9.24 -9.75
N PHE A 20 9.25 -9.20 -11.03
CA PHE A 20 8.97 -10.28 -11.98
C PHE A 20 10.23 -10.61 -12.75
N GLU A 21 10.66 -11.88 -12.68
CA GLU A 21 11.88 -12.38 -13.29
C GLU A 21 11.55 -13.46 -14.32
N ALA A 22 12.12 -13.37 -15.53
CA ALA A 22 11.88 -14.35 -16.58
C ALA A 22 12.68 -15.65 -16.37
N ASN A 23 13.83 -15.59 -15.72
CA ASN A 23 14.71 -16.72 -15.39
C ASN A 23 14.90 -17.72 -16.54
N PRO A 24 15.34 -17.29 -17.75
CA PRO A 24 15.49 -18.18 -18.88
C PRO A 24 16.65 -19.16 -18.68
N GLU A 25 16.42 -20.44 -18.92
CA GLU A 25 17.44 -21.48 -18.84
C GLU A 25 17.81 -21.98 -20.25
N ASN A 26 19.06 -22.41 -20.42
CA ASN A 26 19.56 -23.07 -21.64
C ASN A 26 19.33 -22.29 -22.93
N VAL A 27 19.40 -20.96 -22.90
CA VAL A 27 19.12 -20.07 -24.05
C VAL A 27 20.11 -20.31 -25.21
N GLY A 28 21.36 -20.71 -24.92
CA GLY A 28 22.37 -21.04 -25.91
C GLY A 28 22.62 -19.89 -26.90
N ALA A 29 22.46 -20.17 -28.21
CA ALA A 29 22.64 -19.20 -29.28
C ALA A 29 21.37 -18.46 -29.70
N TYR A 30 20.28 -18.63 -28.96
CA TYR A 30 19.02 -17.92 -29.24
C TYR A 30 19.08 -16.48 -28.74
N THR A 31 18.47 -15.59 -29.52
CA THR A 31 18.17 -14.22 -29.09
C THR A 31 16.78 -14.21 -28.46
N ALA A 32 16.69 -13.77 -27.22
CA ALA A 32 15.43 -13.73 -26.49
C ALA A 32 14.76 -12.35 -26.61
N SER A 33 13.44 -12.33 -26.65
CA SER A 33 12.60 -11.14 -26.45
C SER A 33 11.50 -11.46 -25.47
N TYR A 34 11.17 -10.49 -24.65
CA TYR A 34 10.24 -10.61 -23.54
C TYR A 34 9.13 -9.57 -23.65
N GLU A 35 7.92 -9.92 -23.20
CA GLU A 35 6.78 -9.02 -23.15
C GLU A 35 5.90 -9.38 -21.95
N TRP A 36 6.07 -8.64 -20.87
CA TRP A 36 5.22 -8.72 -19.69
C TRP A 36 3.91 -7.97 -19.93
N ARG A 37 2.79 -8.63 -19.71
CA ARG A 37 1.45 -8.07 -19.88
C ARG A 37 0.69 -8.09 -18.55
N PHE A 38 0.21 -6.93 -18.15
CA PHE A 38 -0.55 -6.74 -16.91
C PHE A 38 -2.00 -6.40 -17.25
N THR A 39 -2.94 -7.19 -16.78
CA THR A 39 -4.39 -6.99 -16.95
C THR A 39 -5.09 -6.85 -15.59
N LEU A 40 -6.27 -6.25 -15.55
CA LEU A 40 -7.05 -6.05 -14.32
C LEU A 40 -8.44 -6.71 -14.46
N GLY A 41 -8.83 -7.49 -13.45
CA GLY A 41 -10.14 -8.13 -13.38
C GLY A 41 -10.37 -9.09 -14.55
N THR A 42 -11.40 -8.82 -15.32
CA THR A 42 -11.80 -9.61 -16.52
C THR A 42 -11.38 -8.95 -17.84
N GLU A 43 -10.60 -7.85 -17.77
CA GLU A 43 -10.14 -7.17 -18.96
C GLU A 43 -9.17 -8.07 -19.74
N THR A 44 -9.27 -8.04 -21.07
CA THR A 44 -8.40 -8.81 -21.96
C THR A 44 -7.24 -7.98 -22.50
N GLU A 45 -7.42 -6.66 -22.55
CA GLU A 45 -6.39 -5.73 -22.97
C GLU A 45 -5.51 -5.37 -21.78
N PRO A 46 -4.17 -5.44 -21.91
CA PRO A 46 -3.26 -5.06 -20.83
C PRO A 46 -3.27 -3.55 -20.61
N TYR A 47 -3.36 -3.13 -19.35
CA TYR A 47 -3.20 -1.74 -18.98
C TYR A 47 -1.73 -1.31 -18.93
N LEU A 48 -0.80 -2.29 -18.90
CA LEU A 48 0.65 -2.07 -18.92
C LEU A 48 1.34 -3.20 -19.67
N ILE A 49 2.33 -2.83 -20.50
CA ILE A 49 3.25 -3.77 -21.15
C ILE A 49 4.69 -3.35 -20.83
N ARG A 50 5.57 -4.33 -20.56
CA ARG A 50 7.00 -4.15 -20.35
C ARG A 50 7.78 -5.14 -21.22
N TYR A 51 8.96 -4.72 -21.70
CA TYR A 51 9.75 -5.52 -22.66
C TYR A 51 11.11 -5.96 -22.11
N GLU A 52 11.42 -5.61 -20.85
CA GLU A 52 12.63 -6.04 -20.18
C GLU A 52 12.55 -7.54 -19.81
N GLN A 53 13.70 -8.21 -19.65
CA GLN A 53 13.73 -9.57 -19.14
C GLN A 53 13.13 -9.65 -17.76
N ASP A 54 13.57 -8.79 -16.86
CA ASP A 54 13.08 -8.69 -15.50
C ASP A 54 12.48 -7.30 -15.30
N THR A 55 11.35 -7.22 -14.61
CA THR A 55 10.63 -5.96 -14.44
C THR A 55 10.06 -5.83 -13.03
N GLU A 56 9.82 -4.59 -12.62
CA GLU A 56 9.11 -4.31 -11.37
C GLU A 56 7.94 -3.36 -11.63
N PHE A 57 6.91 -3.49 -10.81
CA PHE A 57 5.73 -2.64 -10.90
C PHE A 57 5.10 -2.43 -9.52
N THR A 58 4.78 -1.16 -9.20
CA THR A 58 4.06 -0.82 -7.97
C THR A 58 2.56 -0.79 -8.24
N PHE A 59 1.85 -1.75 -7.66
CA PHE A 59 0.39 -1.83 -7.73
C PHE A 59 -0.23 -0.76 -6.83
N THR A 60 -0.97 0.14 -7.43
CA THR A 60 -1.68 1.25 -6.74
C THR A 60 -3.19 1.22 -6.96
N GLN A 61 -3.69 0.22 -7.69
CA GLN A 61 -5.11 0.03 -7.98
C GLN A 61 -5.60 -1.26 -7.32
N ALA A 62 -6.73 -1.20 -6.62
CA ALA A 62 -7.37 -2.38 -6.02
C ALA A 62 -7.97 -3.31 -7.08
N GLY A 63 -7.97 -4.59 -6.78
CA GLY A 63 -8.54 -5.63 -7.65
C GLY A 63 -7.58 -6.78 -7.91
N ALA A 64 -8.03 -7.71 -8.76
CA ALA A 64 -7.27 -8.87 -9.19
C ALA A 64 -6.45 -8.53 -10.45
N HIS A 65 -5.14 -8.44 -10.30
CA HIS A 65 -4.21 -8.26 -11.42
C HIS A 65 -3.73 -9.61 -11.89
N SER A 66 -3.69 -9.79 -13.21
CA SER A 66 -3.14 -10.98 -13.87
C SER A 66 -1.92 -10.57 -14.68
N ILE A 67 -0.82 -11.29 -14.51
CA ILE A 67 0.45 -11.00 -15.16
C ILE A 67 0.88 -12.22 -15.96
N VAL A 68 1.17 -12.03 -17.24
CA VAL A 68 1.71 -13.06 -18.11
C VAL A 68 2.98 -12.56 -18.79
N LEU A 69 3.92 -13.47 -19.01
CA LEU A 69 5.14 -13.21 -19.77
C LEU A 69 5.05 -13.91 -21.13
N TYR A 70 5.06 -13.16 -22.22
CA TYR A 70 5.32 -13.71 -23.54
C TYR A 70 6.82 -13.67 -23.80
N ALA A 71 7.40 -14.82 -24.11
CA ALA A 71 8.82 -14.93 -24.40
C ALA A 71 9.03 -15.60 -25.76
N THR A 72 9.90 -15.03 -26.58
CA THR A 72 10.25 -15.57 -27.90
C THR A 72 11.75 -15.67 -28.02
N PHE A 73 12.22 -16.83 -28.47
CA PHE A 73 13.63 -17.17 -28.65
C PHE A 73 13.86 -17.49 -30.13
N VAL A 74 14.80 -16.79 -30.79
CA VAL A 74 15.09 -16.90 -32.21
C VAL A 74 16.56 -17.24 -32.44
N ASN A 75 16.82 -18.28 -33.26
CA ASN A 75 18.15 -18.63 -33.75
C ASN A 75 18.07 -18.94 -35.24
N GLY A 76 18.45 -17.97 -36.08
CA GLY A 76 18.30 -18.09 -37.53
C GLY A 76 16.83 -18.25 -37.95
N ASN A 77 16.50 -19.41 -38.52
CA ASN A 77 15.12 -19.72 -38.92
C ASN A 77 14.33 -20.49 -37.88
N ASP A 78 14.93 -20.81 -36.75
CA ASP A 78 14.27 -21.50 -35.64
C ASP A 78 13.71 -20.52 -34.64
N THR A 79 12.46 -20.73 -34.23
CA THR A 79 11.73 -19.85 -33.29
C THR A 79 10.96 -20.68 -32.29
N ILE A 80 11.20 -20.42 -30.98
CA ILE A 80 10.45 -20.99 -29.90
C ILE A 80 9.69 -19.83 -29.22
N ALA A 81 8.36 -19.94 -29.09
CA ALA A 81 7.54 -18.90 -28.51
C ALA A 81 6.62 -19.44 -27.41
N TYR A 82 6.65 -18.78 -26.26
CA TYR A 82 5.75 -18.98 -25.13
C TYR A 82 4.80 -17.78 -25.08
N THR A 83 3.57 -17.96 -25.58
CA THR A 83 2.59 -16.89 -25.73
C THR A 83 1.24 -17.28 -25.08
N GLN A 84 0.14 -16.79 -25.58
CA GLN A 84 -1.20 -17.01 -25.04
C GLN A 84 -1.53 -18.48 -24.78
N GLN A 85 -1.16 -19.40 -25.68
CA GLN A 85 -1.45 -20.83 -25.51
C GLN A 85 -0.74 -21.43 -24.30
N TYR A 86 0.52 -21.03 -24.07
CA TYR A 86 1.28 -21.48 -22.90
C TYR A 86 0.59 -21.12 -21.58
N TRP A 87 0.06 -19.90 -21.50
CA TRP A 87 -0.62 -19.39 -20.30
C TRP A 87 -2.06 -19.90 -20.15
N ALA A 88 -2.71 -20.31 -21.26
CA ALA A 88 -4.04 -20.92 -21.21
C ALA A 88 -4.04 -22.21 -20.38
N ASP A 89 -2.95 -22.97 -20.40
CA ASP A 89 -2.83 -24.25 -19.69
C ASP A 89 -2.33 -24.07 -18.22
N ARG A 90 -1.58 -23.00 -17.95
CA ARG A 90 -0.94 -22.75 -16.63
C ARG A 90 -1.66 -21.71 -15.77
N GLY A 91 -2.37 -20.80 -16.39
CA GLY A 91 -2.93 -19.62 -15.74
C GLY A 91 -1.87 -18.52 -15.51
N PRO A 92 -2.31 -17.27 -15.32
CA PRO A 92 -1.42 -16.13 -15.07
C PRO A 92 -0.91 -16.13 -13.63
N LEU A 93 0.20 -15.43 -13.41
CA LEU A 93 0.56 -14.97 -12.08
C LEU A 93 -0.51 -14.00 -11.58
N ARG A 94 -0.84 -14.03 -10.31
CA ARG A 94 -1.95 -13.24 -9.74
C ARG A 94 -1.48 -12.37 -8.59
N VAL A 95 -1.84 -11.08 -8.64
CA VAL A 95 -1.67 -10.15 -7.54
C VAL A 95 -3.02 -9.55 -7.19
N ASN A 96 -3.52 -9.82 -5.99
CA ASN A 96 -4.79 -9.30 -5.50
C ASN A 96 -4.55 -8.15 -4.53
N ILE A 97 -4.97 -6.95 -4.91
CA ILE A 97 -4.86 -5.75 -4.08
C ILE A 97 -6.20 -5.50 -3.40
N SER A 98 -6.17 -5.39 -2.06
CA SER A 98 -7.36 -5.16 -1.26
C SER A 98 -8.00 -3.80 -1.53
N GLU A 99 -9.32 -3.71 -1.26
CA GLU A 99 -10.01 -2.41 -1.19
C GLU A 99 -9.47 -1.55 -0.05
N SER A 100 -9.69 -0.25 -0.17
CA SER A 100 -9.19 0.71 0.82
C SER A 100 -10.02 0.72 2.10
N ARG A 101 -9.33 0.99 3.20
CA ARG A 101 -9.93 1.26 4.50
C ARG A 101 -9.12 2.30 5.24
N LEU A 102 -9.79 3.30 5.82
CA LEU A 102 -9.16 4.33 6.65
C LEU A 102 -10.06 4.71 7.82
N GLU A 103 -9.50 4.64 9.02
CA GLU A 103 -10.16 5.11 10.24
C GLU A 103 -9.17 5.94 11.08
N MET A 104 -9.67 7.03 11.64
CA MET A 104 -8.92 7.86 12.57
C MET A 104 -9.46 7.66 13.99
N PRO A 105 -8.61 7.64 15.04
CA PRO A 105 -9.09 7.58 16.43
C PRO A 105 -9.77 8.90 16.84
N ASN A 106 -10.53 8.88 17.93
CA ASN A 106 -11.21 10.06 18.50
C ASN A 106 -10.46 10.68 19.69
N ALA A 107 -9.41 10.00 20.17
CA ALA A 107 -8.58 10.46 21.28
C ALA A 107 -7.18 9.87 21.19
N PHE A 108 -6.23 10.50 21.87
CA PHE A 108 -4.88 9.98 22.11
C PHE A 108 -4.33 10.58 23.41
N SER A 109 -3.29 9.95 23.98
CA SER A 109 -2.74 10.29 25.28
C SER A 109 -1.21 10.41 25.24
N PRO A 110 -0.65 11.55 24.77
CA PRO A 110 0.80 11.74 24.66
C PRO A 110 1.40 11.97 26.07
N ASN A 111 1.49 10.91 26.87
CA ASN A 111 1.99 10.89 28.24
C ASN A 111 3.35 10.17 28.36
N GLY A 112 3.84 9.54 27.27
CA GLY A 112 5.13 8.86 27.21
C GLY A 112 5.10 7.43 27.77
N ASP A 113 3.93 6.79 27.88
CA ASP A 113 3.82 5.40 28.32
C ASP A 113 3.93 4.38 27.19
N GLY A 114 4.07 4.83 25.92
CA GLY A 114 4.19 4.02 24.73
C GLY A 114 2.84 3.61 24.14
N ILE A 115 1.71 4.00 24.74
CA ILE A 115 0.37 3.63 24.29
C ILE A 115 -0.38 4.89 23.87
N ASN A 116 -0.82 4.94 22.61
CA ASN A 116 -1.58 6.08 22.07
C ASN A 116 -0.88 7.46 22.22
N ASP A 117 0.44 7.48 22.30
CA ASP A 117 1.24 8.72 22.43
C ASP A 117 1.21 9.57 21.16
N ILE A 118 0.92 8.94 20.00
CA ILE A 118 0.88 9.58 18.71
C ILE A 118 -0.53 9.48 18.13
N TYR A 119 -1.10 10.61 17.74
CA TYR A 119 -2.36 10.63 16.99
C TYR A 119 -2.09 10.31 15.52
N LYS A 120 -2.51 9.15 15.07
CA LYS A 120 -2.32 8.65 13.69
C LYS A 120 -3.50 7.81 13.24
N ALA A 121 -3.49 7.39 11.96
CA ALA A 121 -4.44 6.42 11.44
C ALA A 121 -4.39 5.12 12.26
N LYS A 122 -5.54 4.45 12.40
CA LYS A 122 -5.58 3.13 13.03
C LYS A 122 -4.78 2.13 12.19
N SER A 123 -4.10 1.19 12.84
CA SER A 123 -3.32 0.13 12.19
C SER A 123 -4.13 -0.79 11.28
N THR A 124 -5.45 -0.65 11.28
CA THR A 124 -6.37 -1.37 10.39
C THR A 124 -6.55 -0.69 9.02
N HIS A 125 -5.81 0.39 8.73
CA HIS A 125 -5.83 1.00 7.40
C HIS A 125 -5.31 0.04 6.33
N GLN A 126 -5.86 0.14 5.13
CA GLN A 126 -5.51 -0.72 4.00
C GLN A 126 -5.56 0.08 2.70
N SER A 127 -4.65 -0.20 1.79
CA SER A 127 -4.66 0.27 0.39
C SER A 127 -4.94 1.77 0.24
N ILE A 128 -4.30 2.59 1.06
CA ILE A 128 -4.33 4.05 0.96
C ILE A 128 -3.13 4.49 0.13
N VAL A 129 -3.38 5.13 -1.02
CA VAL A 129 -2.35 5.51 -2.00
C VAL A 129 -2.01 6.99 -1.97
N ASP A 130 -2.85 7.81 -1.32
CA ASP A 130 -2.62 9.22 -1.08
C ASP A 130 -3.20 9.59 0.28
N PHE A 131 -2.45 10.33 1.10
CA PHE A 131 -2.84 10.68 2.45
C PHE A 131 -2.29 12.03 2.84
N HIS A 132 -3.15 12.90 3.36
CA HIS A 132 -2.77 14.18 3.93
C HIS A 132 -3.65 14.52 5.12
N ALA A 133 -3.06 14.77 6.27
CA ALA A 133 -3.77 15.07 7.51
C ALA A 133 -3.29 16.37 8.16
N TYR A 134 -4.20 17.05 8.83
CA TYR A 134 -3.99 18.34 9.47
C TYR A 134 -4.61 18.36 10.85
N ILE A 135 -3.93 19.03 11.80
CA ILE A 135 -4.48 19.32 13.13
C ILE A 135 -4.67 20.83 13.27
N PHE A 136 -5.83 21.21 13.80
CA PHE A 136 -6.18 22.58 14.10
C PHE A 136 -6.61 22.73 15.58
N ASN A 137 -6.33 23.90 16.14
CA ASN A 137 -6.90 24.29 17.44
C ASN A 137 -8.33 24.85 17.26
N ARG A 138 -9.00 25.16 18.38
CA ARG A 138 -10.37 25.72 18.41
C ARG A 138 -10.54 27.04 17.66
N TRP A 139 -9.46 27.75 17.38
CA TRP A 139 -9.47 29.03 16.66
C TRP A 139 -9.19 28.86 15.16
N GLY A 140 -9.08 27.62 14.69
CA GLY A 140 -8.79 27.33 13.27
C GLY A 140 -7.32 27.49 12.88
N GLN A 141 -6.41 27.67 13.84
CA GLN A 141 -4.98 27.71 13.57
C GLN A 141 -4.46 26.30 13.33
N LYS A 142 -3.77 26.09 12.19
CA LYS A 142 -3.08 24.85 11.90
C LYS A 142 -1.87 24.67 12.83
N LEU A 143 -1.83 23.55 13.53
CA LEU A 143 -0.76 23.20 14.46
C LEU A 143 0.22 22.20 13.85
N TYR A 144 -0.30 21.24 13.08
CA TYR A 144 0.51 20.15 12.52
C TYR A 144 -0.07 19.66 11.21
N GLU A 145 0.78 19.07 10.36
CA GLU A 145 0.38 18.36 9.14
C GLU A 145 1.36 17.22 8.86
N TRP A 146 0.86 16.15 8.23
CA TRP A 146 1.69 15.02 7.78
C TRP A 146 1.06 14.32 6.60
N THR A 147 1.89 13.60 5.82
CA THR A 147 1.51 12.91 4.58
C THR A 147 1.85 11.42 4.59
N ASP A 148 2.63 10.97 5.57
CA ASP A 148 2.91 9.55 5.79
C ASP A 148 1.77 8.96 6.63
N ILE A 149 1.07 7.94 6.11
CA ILE A 149 -0.06 7.32 6.81
C ILE A 149 0.35 6.68 8.15
N ASP A 150 1.58 6.21 8.27
CA ASP A 150 2.13 5.64 9.50
C ASP A 150 2.70 6.70 10.44
N GLY A 151 2.87 7.92 9.94
CA GLY A 151 3.22 9.10 10.73
C GLY A 151 2.07 9.59 11.61
N GLY A 152 2.30 10.68 12.36
CA GLY A 152 1.26 11.25 13.21
C GLY A 152 1.73 12.42 14.04
N TRP A 153 0.81 12.95 14.87
CA TRP A 153 1.03 14.11 15.73
C TRP A 153 1.27 13.70 17.18
N ASP A 154 2.36 14.19 17.78
CA ASP A 154 2.80 13.92 19.14
C ASP A 154 2.20 14.87 20.20
N GLY A 155 1.22 15.69 19.84
CA GLY A 155 0.62 16.65 20.76
C GLY A 155 1.47 17.90 21.02
N LYS A 156 2.41 18.23 20.09
CA LYS A 156 3.24 19.43 20.21
C LYS A 156 2.97 20.44 19.10
N TYR A 157 3.25 21.69 19.41
CA TYR A 157 3.32 22.79 18.45
C TYR A 157 4.62 23.57 18.65
N LYS A 158 5.43 23.67 17.59
CA LYS A 158 6.76 24.32 17.62
C LYS A 158 7.66 23.78 18.77
N GLY A 159 7.64 22.45 18.98
CA GLY A 159 8.44 21.76 19.98
C GLY A 159 7.94 21.87 21.42
N LYS A 160 6.79 22.50 21.66
CA LYS A 160 6.17 22.63 22.99
C LYS A 160 4.87 21.87 23.06
N ASP A 161 4.63 21.24 24.20
CA ASP A 161 3.38 20.57 24.47
C ASP A 161 2.19 21.52 24.37
N VAL A 162 1.15 21.12 23.65
CA VAL A 162 -0.12 21.86 23.66
C VAL A 162 -0.97 21.42 24.84
N ALA A 163 -1.92 22.26 25.24
CA ALA A 163 -2.81 22.00 26.38
C ALA A 163 -3.70 20.77 26.11
N GLN A 164 -4.04 20.04 27.15
CA GLN A 164 -5.10 19.03 27.11
C GLN A 164 -6.41 19.66 26.63
N GLY A 165 -7.18 18.95 25.83
CA GLY A 165 -8.46 19.42 25.31
C GLY A 165 -8.81 18.89 23.93
N VAL A 166 -9.76 19.56 23.29
CA VAL A 166 -10.29 19.18 21.99
C VAL A 166 -9.56 19.93 20.88
N TYR A 167 -9.14 19.18 19.87
CA TYR A 167 -8.55 19.64 18.62
C TYR A 167 -9.39 19.15 17.45
N PHE A 168 -9.13 19.66 16.25
CA PHE A 168 -9.83 19.26 15.05
C PHE A 168 -8.85 18.60 14.09
N VAL A 169 -9.22 17.45 13.56
CA VAL A 169 -8.49 16.78 12.51
C VAL A 169 -9.24 16.89 11.18
N LEU A 170 -8.51 17.21 10.13
CA LEU A 170 -8.93 17.11 8.75
C LEU A 170 -8.01 16.11 8.05
N VAL A 171 -8.59 15.07 7.44
CA VAL A 171 -7.84 14.12 6.62
C VAL A 171 -8.43 14.12 5.22
N LYS A 172 -7.55 14.23 4.23
CA LYS A 172 -7.82 13.99 2.81
C LYS A 172 -7.01 12.78 2.40
N ALA A 173 -7.66 11.77 1.86
CA ALA A 173 -6.97 10.57 1.43
C ALA A 173 -7.68 9.94 0.23
N ARG A 174 -6.94 9.12 -0.53
CA ARG A 174 -7.49 8.35 -1.65
C ARG A 174 -7.07 6.89 -1.52
N GLY A 175 -8.03 6.00 -1.68
CA GLY A 175 -7.84 4.58 -1.71
C GLY A 175 -7.44 4.06 -3.09
N ALA A 176 -6.86 2.87 -3.13
CA ALA A 176 -6.52 2.14 -4.35
C ALA A 176 -7.78 1.75 -5.18
N ASP A 177 -8.93 1.66 -4.53
CA ASP A 177 -10.25 1.43 -5.13
C ASP A 177 -10.91 2.71 -5.66
N GLY A 178 -10.18 3.85 -5.61
CA GLY A 178 -10.68 5.16 -6.04
C GLY A 178 -11.55 5.86 -5.00
N ARG A 179 -11.80 5.26 -3.83
CA ARG A 179 -12.55 5.89 -2.74
C ARG A 179 -11.80 7.11 -2.21
N GLU A 180 -12.53 8.22 -2.10
CA GLU A 180 -12.04 9.43 -1.47
C GLU A 180 -12.49 9.51 -0.02
N TYR A 181 -11.57 9.90 0.87
CA TYR A 181 -11.81 10.11 2.28
C TYR A 181 -11.67 11.61 2.60
N ASP A 182 -12.73 12.19 3.12
CA ASP A 182 -12.78 13.56 3.66
C ASP A 182 -13.23 13.47 5.11
N ILE A 183 -12.27 13.19 6.02
CA ILE A 183 -12.57 13.00 7.43
C ILE A 183 -12.38 14.32 8.16
N LYS A 184 -13.45 14.79 8.80
CA LYS A 184 -13.47 15.98 9.65
C LYS A 184 -14.06 15.60 10.98
N ARG A 185 -13.27 15.69 12.04
CA ARG A 185 -13.74 15.29 13.37
C ARG A 185 -12.94 15.93 14.48
N ASP A 186 -13.51 15.86 15.66
CA ASP A 186 -12.83 16.23 16.89
C ASP A 186 -11.87 15.12 17.33
N VAL A 187 -10.77 15.51 17.96
CA VAL A 187 -9.84 14.63 18.64
C VAL A 187 -9.53 15.14 20.02
N ASN A 188 -9.65 14.26 21.01
CA ASN A 188 -9.37 14.57 22.41
C ASN A 188 -7.91 14.26 22.73
N LEU A 189 -7.16 15.26 23.19
CA LEU A 189 -5.82 15.10 23.73
C LEU A 189 -5.92 15.00 25.28
N LEU A 190 -5.49 13.84 25.81
CA LEU A 190 -5.66 13.45 27.23
C LEU A 190 -4.30 13.17 27.86
N ARG A 191 -3.64 14.15 28.50
CA ARG A 191 -2.29 13.95 29.07
C ARG A 191 -2.27 13.25 30.44
N GLY A 192 -3.37 13.28 31.14
CA GLY A 192 -3.48 12.67 32.49
C GLY A 192 -4.05 11.25 32.51
N TYR A 193 -4.32 10.67 31.32
CA TYR A 193 -4.88 9.33 31.19
C TYR A 193 -3.77 8.30 31.06
N THR A 194 -3.66 7.38 32.00
CA THR A 194 -2.80 6.21 31.95
C THR A 194 -3.70 5.00 31.74
N GLU A 195 -3.54 4.27 30.63
CA GLU A 195 -4.21 2.97 30.50
C GLU A 195 -3.57 1.99 31.47
N SER A 196 -4.29 1.67 32.55
CA SER A 196 -3.89 0.57 33.42
C SER A 196 -4.11 -0.74 32.62
N THR A 197 -3.04 -1.44 32.27
CA THR A 197 -3.11 -2.85 31.91
C THR A 197 -3.65 -3.60 33.12
N GLY A 198 -4.97 -3.75 33.20
CA GLY A 198 -5.63 -4.51 34.25
C GLY A 198 -5.20 -5.97 34.17
N THR A 199 -4.21 -6.34 34.96
CA THR A 199 -4.02 -7.72 35.36
C THR A 199 -5.26 -8.09 36.16
N ILE A 200 -6.18 -8.84 35.54
CA ILE A 200 -7.23 -9.51 36.27
C ILE A 200 -6.51 -10.59 37.09
N GLY A 201 -6.18 -10.27 38.35
CA GLY A 201 -5.73 -11.24 39.30
C GLY A 201 -6.88 -12.21 39.63
N GLU A 202 -6.53 -13.47 39.68
CA GLU A 202 -7.36 -14.63 40.06
C GLU A 202 -8.18 -14.41 41.34
#